data_977190ee07570e2e5a4848b6269fc6fa
#
_entry.id   977190ee07570e2e5a4848b6269fc6fa
#
_cell.length_a   1.000
_cell.length_b   1.000
_cell.length_c   1.000
_cell.angle_alpha   90.00
_cell.angle_beta   90.00
_cell.angle_gamma   90.00
#
_symmetry.space_group_name_H-M   'P 1'
#
loop_
_entity.id
_entity.type
_entity.pdbx_description
1 polymer ?
#
loop_
_entity_poly.entity_id
_entity_poly.type
_entity_poly.pdbx_seq_one_letter_code
_entity_poly.pdbx_strand_id
1 'polypeptide(L)'
;QVRVKQKHRLLENEILVGEKMATQAELLYGTKYPKEEIHEAVRALLFSEFHDALPGSGTQQVEEDTLRLLDHGLELMSRVNCRSAIALTAGEAPIKEGSSCAFLYNPHPYPITGQFAFEVGLPKQNWDPCFYHPRASVNGEEVPTQSEMECSHFCIDWRKRVVVEATLKPCAMNRVDVWFDAIEKRPTFERISRKENFVFDNGKMRIEINPRTGLVDSWKVGDTEYLKPGSFCPVAIDGTYNSWGLWKNEPGARRAFTLLTDHEGSEFSGLYEQIEPSVRVIEDGKVRTVVEALFGWHNSKLYQRYILPKNDTHMDVEIGVYWNENDTVLKLMIPSAMEQGTYYGQVMFGREALAQEGQEVVAQRWNAWTNGEKAFTAVNGGSYGSSIEDGVIGLTLLHSAGYSAADFDEKKTLHEVRHTVRMEQGERKFAFRFEAGKEDLLDNVDRTAQAYNEEPYVLALNASGAGEKKAPAILVDQANVLVSAWKKAENGEGYTLRLYESTGKDTTAVVELPFAGVACPVSLKGFEIKTLHYDEQTNQLAEADLLD
;
A
#
# COMPACT_ATOMS: atom_id res chain seq x y z
N GLN A 1 -13.07 13.06 2.16
CA GLN A 1 -13.59 12.06 1.19
C GLN A 1 -12.52 11.00 0.93
N VAL A 2 -12.72 9.80 1.47
CA VAL A 2 -11.74 8.70 1.44
C VAL A 2 -11.46 8.24 0.00
N ARG A 3 -12.51 8.00 -0.79
CA ARG A 3 -12.37 7.49 -2.17
C ARG A 3 -11.57 8.44 -3.06
N VAL A 4 -11.77 9.74 -2.92
CA VAL A 4 -11.02 10.76 -3.69
C VAL A 4 -9.54 10.69 -3.30
N LYS A 5 -9.21 10.71 -1.99
CA LYS A 5 -7.84 10.64 -1.51
C LYS A 5 -7.12 9.35 -1.92
N GLN A 6 -7.79 8.21 -1.81
CA GLN A 6 -7.22 6.93 -2.21
C GLN A 6 -6.99 6.82 -3.72
N LYS A 7 -7.96 7.27 -4.55
CA LYS A 7 -7.77 7.27 -6.01
C LYS A 7 -6.74 8.30 -6.47
N HIS A 8 -6.67 9.46 -5.81
CA HIS A 8 -5.60 10.43 -6.05
C HIS A 8 -4.22 9.79 -5.79
N ARG A 9 -4.02 9.17 -4.62
CA ARG A 9 -2.77 8.46 -4.29
C ARG A 9 -2.46 7.34 -5.28
N LEU A 10 -3.46 6.56 -5.65
CA LEU A 10 -3.28 5.48 -6.62
C LEU A 10 -2.84 6.02 -7.99
N LEU A 11 -3.49 7.08 -8.49
CA LEU A 11 -3.12 7.69 -9.76
C LEU A 11 -1.72 8.31 -9.72
N GLU A 12 -1.35 8.97 -8.63
CA GLU A 12 0.02 9.48 -8.41
C GLU A 12 1.05 8.32 -8.52
N ASN A 13 0.82 7.22 -7.81
CA ASN A 13 1.71 6.07 -7.83
C ASN A 13 1.78 5.41 -9.23
N GLU A 14 0.65 5.25 -9.91
CA GLU A 14 0.59 4.69 -11.27
C GLU A 14 1.33 5.55 -12.29
N ILE A 15 1.30 6.88 -12.14
CA ILE A 15 2.09 7.81 -12.97
C ILE A 15 3.58 7.62 -12.69
N LEU A 16 4.01 7.62 -11.43
CA LEU A 16 5.41 7.48 -11.05
C LEU A 16 6.01 6.15 -11.54
N VAL A 17 5.29 5.06 -11.40
CA VAL A 17 5.68 3.73 -11.91
C VAL A 17 5.66 3.72 -13.44
N GLY A 18 4.62 4.28 -14.04
CA GLY A 18 4.41 4.29 -15.49
C GLY A 18 5.45 5.11 -16.25
N GLU A 19 5.83 6.28 -15.74
CA GLU A 19 6.92 7.09 -16.31
C GLU A 19 8.23 6.30 -16.33
N LYS A 20 8.59 5.64 -15.23
CA LYS A 20 9.79 4.79 -15.12
C LYS A 20 9.77 3.64 -16.13
N MET A 21 8.63 2.91 -16.21
CA MET A 21 8.46 1.81 -17.17
C MET A 21 8.49 2.28 -18.62
N ALA A 22 7.80 3.36 -18.95
CA ALA A 22 7.72 3.89 -20.31
C ALA A 22 9.08 4.40 -20.79
N THR A 23 9.82 5.09 -19.93
CA THR A 23 11.18 5.54 -20.19
C THR A 23 12.11 4.37 -20.47
N GLN A 24 12.05 3.34 -19.65
CA GLN A 24 12.85 2.14 -19.84
C GLN A 24 12.44 1.38 -21.11
N ALA A 25 11.15 1.31 -21.44
CA ALA A 25 10.68 0.69 -22.66
C ALA A 25 11.14 1.45 -23.92
N GLU A 26 11.16 2.80 -23.89
CA GLU A 26 11.70 3.62 -24.98
C GLU A 26 13.21 3.39 -25.14
N LEU A 27 13.99 3.56 -24.07
CA LEU A 27 15.45 3.45 -24.08
C LEU A 27 15.97 2.07 -24.49
N LEU A 28 15.33 1.00 -23.98
CA LEU A 28 15.88 -0.35 -24.15
C LEU A 28 15.26 -1.09 -25.34
N TYR A 29 14.02 -0.77 -25.72
CA TYR A 29 13.28 -1.51 -26.73
C TYR A 29 12.71 -0.65 -27.87
N GLY A 30 12.97 0.68 -27.86
CA GLY A 30 12.52 1.61 -28.90
C GLY A 30 11.01 1.84 -28.92
N THR A 31 10.31 1.57 -27.84
CA THR A 31 8.87 1.82 -27.72
C THR A 31 8.65 3.33 -27.57
N LYS A 32 7.80 3.93 -28.40
CA LYS A 32 7.53 5.37 -28.30
C LYS A 32 7.00 5.75 -26.91
N TYR A 33 7.62 6.76 -26.27
CA TYR A 33 7.17 7.30 -24.99
C TYR A 33 5.77 7.92 -25.13
N PRO A 34 4.79 7.53 -24.28
CA PRO A 34 3.39 7.94 -24.41
C PRO A 34 3.13 9.28 -23.73
N LYS A 35 3.80 10.35 -24.19
CA LYS A 35 3.80 11.67 -23.56
C LYS A 35 2.39 12.25 -23.35
N GLU A 36 1.53 12.17 -24.37
CA GLU A 36 0.20 12.79 -24.32
C GLU A 36 -0.72 12.09 -23.30
N GLU A 37 -0.69 10.75 -23.25
CA GLU A 37 -1.50 9.98 -22.30
C GLU A 37 -1.06 10.24 -20.86
N ILE A 38 0.26 10.29 -20.60
CA ILE A 38 0.81 10.63 -19.27
C ILE A 38 0.45 12.07 -18.89
N HIS A 39 0.59 13.04 -19.79
CA HIS A 39 0.21 14.44 -19.52
C HIS A 39 -1.27 14.59 -19.21
N GLU A 40 -2.14 13.85 -19.90
CA GLU A 40 -3.59 13.87 -19.63
C GLU A 40 -3.88 13.28 -18.24
N ALA A 41 -3.23 12.18 -17.86
CA ALA A 41 -3.35 11.61 -16.53
C ALA A 41 -2.84 12.56 -15.43
N VAL A 42 -1.70 13.24 -15.66
CA VAL A 42 -1.17 14.28 -14.75
C VAL A 42 -2.14 15.44 -14.60
N ARG A 43 -2.78 15.91 -15.70
CA ARG A 43 -3.80 16.98 -15.60
C ARG A 43 -5.01 16.54 -14.79
N ALA A 44 -5.46 15.29 -14.92
CA ALA A 44 -6.53 14.73 -14.12
C ALA A 44 -6.15 14.70 -12.62
N LEU A 45 -4.92 14.28 -12.30
CA LEU A 45 -4.38 14.30 -10.95
C LEU A 45 -4.38 15.71 -10.36
N LEU A 46 -3.71 16.66 -11.03
CA LEU A 46 -3.56 18.05 -10.57
C LEU A 46 -4.90 18.78 -10.43
N PHE A 47 -5.85 18.54 -11.34
CA PHE A 47 -7.19 19.15 -11.24
C PHE A 47 -7.93 18.64 -9.99
N SER A 48 -7.76 17.37 -9.62
CA SER A 48 -8.37 16.80 -8.42
C SER A 48 -7.84 17.37 -7.11
N GLU A 49 -6.68 18.06 -7.14
CA GLU A 49 -6.07 18.74 -6.00
C GLU A 49 -6.72 20.09 -5.66
N PHE A 50 -7.74 20.51 -6.42
CA PHE A 50 -8.51 21.71 -6.08
C PHE A 50 -8.95 21.70 -4.62
N HIS A 51 -8.83 22.86 -3.94
CA HIS A 51 -8.92 22.99 -2.48
C HIS A 51 -10.26 22.54 -1.85
N ASP A 52 -11.31 22.30 -2.64
CA ASP A 52 -12.57 21.72 -2.18
C ASP A 52 -12.77 20.26 -2.63
N ALA A 53 -12.00 19.79 -3.63
CA ALA A 53 -12.10 18.42 -4.12
C ALA A 53 -11.27 17.44 -3.26
N LEU A 54 -9.93 17.57 -3.23
CA LEU A 54 -9.07 16.67 -2.47
C LEU A 54 -9.31 16.73 -0.95
N PRO A 55 -9.49 17.89 -0.29
CA PRO A 55 -9.84 17.96 1.12
C PRO A 55 -11.20 17.33 1.46
N GLY A 56 -12.18 17.45 0.55
CA GLY A 56 -13.51 16.88 0.73
C GLY A 56 -14.54 17.84 1.28
N SER A 57 -14.34 19.16 1.11
CA SER A 57 -15.32 20.20 1.51
C SER A 57 -16.33 20.55 0.40
N GLY A 58 -16.22 19.91 -0.76
CA GLY A 58 -17.11 20.10 -1.89
C GLY A 58 -18.50 19.47 -1.75
N THR A 59 -19.36 19.71 -2.73
CA THR A 59 -20.67 19.08 -2.83
C THR A 59 -20.55 17.61 -3.25
N GLN A 60 -21.63 16.84 -3.14
CA GLN A 60 -21.66 15.46 -3.63
C GLN A 60 -21.32 15.37 -5.12
N GLN A 61 -21.80 16.33 -5.93
CA GLN A 61 -21.48 16.37 -7.36
C GLN A 61 -19.98 16.55 -7.62
N VAL A 62 -19.31 17.39 -6.82
CA VAL A 62 -17.85 17.58 -6.91
C VAL A 62 -17.12 16.28 -6.63
N GLU A 63 -17.53 15.51 -5.62
CA GLU A 63 -16.96 14.18 -5.34
C GLU A 63 -17.12 13.24 -6.54
N GLU A 64 -18.34 13.14 -7.08
CA GLU A 64 -18.65 12.26 -8.21
C GLU A 64 -17.84 12.61 -9.47
N ASP A 65 -17.73 13.90 -9.79
CA ASP A 65 -16.99 14.38 -10.96
C ASP A 65 -15.47 14.20 -10.77
N THR A 66 -14.97 14.44 -9.56
CA THR A 66 -13.56 14.19 -9.23
C THR A 66 -13.21 12.70 -9.34
N LEU A 67 -14.09 11.81 -8.87
CA LEU A 67 -13.88 10.37 -8.99
C LEU A 67 -13.86 9.92 -10.46
N ARG A 68 -14.74 10.45 -11.31
CA ARG A 68 -14.73 10.15 -12.76
C ARG A 68 -13.44 10.62 -13.42
N LEU A 69 -12.96 11.81 -13.05
CA LEU A 69 -11.71 12.37 -13.58
C LEU A 69 -10.50 11.50 -13.18
N LEU A 70 -10.42 11.11 -11.92
CA LEU A 70 -9.36 10.21 -11.44
C LEU A 70 -9.43 8.82 -12.09
N ASP A 71 -10.64 8.27 -12.31
CA ASP A 71 -10.83 7.01 -13.02
C ASP A 71 -10.36 7.08 -14.48
N HIS A 72 -10.59 8.22 -15.15
CA HIS A 72 -10.06 8.46 -16.49
C HIS A 72 -8.52 8.44 -16.50
N GLY A 73 -7.88 9.15 -15.55
CA GLY A 73 -6.43 9.12 -15.39
C GLY A 73 -5.88 7.71 -15.14
N LEU A 74 -6.52 6.94 -14.26
CA LEU A 74 -6.17 5.55 -13.97
C LEU A 74 -6.30 4.64 -15.20
N GLU A 75 -7.35 4.80 -16.02
CA GLU A 75 -7.52 4.04 -17.26
C GLU A 75 -6.39 4.36 -18.28
N LEU A 76 -6.01 5.63 -18.42
CA LEU A 76 -4.87 6.02 -19.26
C LEU A 76 -3.58 5.35 -18.79
N MET A 77 -3.29 5.43 -17.50
CA MET A 77 -2.07 4.83 -16.93
C MET A 77 -2.08 3.31 -17.00
N SER A 78 -3.23 2.66 -16.83
CA SER A 78 -3.36 1.21 -17.01
C SER A 78 -2.93 0.77 -18.42
N ARG A 79 -3.31 1.51 -19.46
CA ARG A 79 -2.89 1.24 -20.85
C ARG A 79 -1.40 1.49 -21.06
N VAL A 80 -0.89 2.60 -20.53
CA VAL A 80 0.54 2.94 -20.59
C VAL A 80 1.38 1.87 -19.92
N ASN A 81 1.03 1.49 -18.70
CA ASN A 81 1.75 0.52 -17.90
C ASN A 81 1.74 -0.86 -18.55
N CYS A 82 0.58 -1.30 -19.05
CA CYS A 82 0.45 -2.59 -19.74
C CYS A 82 1.33 -2.65 -21.00
N ARG A 83 1.28 -1.63 -21.87
CA ARG A 83 2.10 -1.59 -23.10
C ARG A 83 3.60 -1.56 -22.79
N SER A 84 4.01 -0.76 -21.82
CA SER A 84 5.40 -0.67 -21.38
C SER A 84 5.89 -2.00 -20.81
N ALA A 85 5.09 -2.62 -19.93
CA ALA A 85 5.42 -3.91 -19.35
C ALA A 85 5.53 -5.03 -20.41
N ILE A 86 4.63 -5.07 -21.41
CA ILE A 86 4.73 -6.03 -22.52
C ILE A 86 6.04 -5.81 -23.29
N ALA A 87 6.43 -4.57 -23.60
CA ALA A 87 7.68 -4.27 -24.28
C ALA A 87 8.89 -4.77 -23.47
N LEU A 88 8.89 -4.57 -22.15
CA LEU A 88 9.96 -5.00 -21.26
C LEU A 88 10.09 -6.52 -21.12
N THR A 89 9.09 -7.31 -21.56
CA THR A 89 9.16 -8.80 -21.59
C THR A 89 9.69 -9.36 -22.89
N ALA A 90 10.05 -8.53 -23.89
CA ALA A 90 10.40 -8.97 -25.24
C ALA A 90 11.57 -9.97 -25.31
N GLY A 91 12.52 -9.89 -24.38
CA GLY A 91 13.69 -10.80 -24.31
C GLY A 91 13.49 -12.08 -23.50
N GLU A 92 12.27 -12.32 -22.99
CA GLU A 92 12.01 -13.44 -22.09
C GLU A 92 11.68 -14.73 -22.88
N ALA A 93 12.26 -15.85 -22.46
CA ALA A 93 12.07 -17.15 -23.09
C ALA A 93 10.61 -17.64 -23.00
N PRO A 94 10.12 -18.45 -23.95
CA PRO A 94 8.82 -19.10 -23.85
C PRO A 94 8.65 -19.91 -22.57
N ILE A 95 7.40 -20.08 -22.13
CA ILE A 95 7.08 -20.90 -20.96
C ILE A 95 7.37 -22.37 -21.23
N LYS A 96 7.66 -23.13 -20.17
CA LYS A 96 7.72 -24.61 -20.24
C LYS A 96 6.31 -25.18 -20.31
N GLU A 97 6.17 -26.32 -21.00
CA GLU A 97 4.89 -27.03 -21.05
C GLU A 97 4.44 -27.41 -19.62
N GLY A 98 3.16 -27.19 -19.32
CA GLY A 98 2.58 -27.48 -18.00
C GLY A 98 2.85 -26.43 -16.94
N SER A 99 3.45 -25.26 -17.30
CA SER A 99 3.66 -24.13 -16.41
C SER A 99 2.85 -22.90 -16.84
N SER A 100 2.75 -21.92 -15.94
CA SER A 100 2.25 -20.56 -16.18
C SER A 100 3.35 -19.56 -15.85
N CYS A 101 3.21 -18.32 -16.32
CA CYS A 101 4.21 -17.29 -16.10
C CYS A 101 3.56 -15.96 -15.70
N ALA A 102 4.23 -15.24 -14.82
CA ALA A 102 3.97 -13.85 -14.50
C ALA A 102 5.29 -13.06 -14.49
N PHE A 103 5.18 -11.76 -14.58
CA PHE A 103 6.29 -10.82 -14.49
C PHE A 103 6.00 -9.78 -13.42
N LEU A 104 7.02 -9.46 -12.62
CA LEU A 104 6.98 -8.43 -11.59
C LEU A 104 8.01 -7.35 -11.97
N TYR A 105 7.55 -6.19 -12.40
CA TYR A 105 8.44 -5.05 -12.63
C TYR A 105 8.71 -4.31 -11.34
N ASN A 106 9.96 -4.32 -10.88
CA ASN A 106 10.39 -3.48 -9.77
C ASN A 106 10.71 -2.06 -10.28
N PRO A 107 9.95 -1.02 -9.92
CA PRO A 107 10.17 0.34 -10.40
C PRO A 107 11.30 1.07 -9.67
N HIS A 108 11.89 0.46 -8.64
CA HIS A 108 12.88 1.10 -7.79
C HIS A 108 14.32 0.79 -8.25
N PRO A 109 15.26 1.73 -8.07
CA PRO A 109 16.66 1.56 -8.44
C PRO A 109 17.45 0.69 -7.44
N TYR A 110 16.75 -0.02 -6.58
CA TYR A 110 17.29 -0.92 -5.56
C TYR A 110 16.48 -2.22 -5.50
N PRO A 111 17.08 -3.32 -5.02
CA PRO A 111 16.35 -4.56 -4.86
C PRO A 111 15.26 -4.42 -3.78
N ILE A 112 14.10 -5.03 -4.02
CA ILE A 112 13.02 -5.12 -3.03
C ILE A 112 12.87 -6.58 -2.63
N THR A 113 12.97 -6.85 -1.32
CA THR A 113 12.63 -8.15 -0.73
C THR A 113 11.28 -8.05 -0.07
N GLY A 114 10.39 -9.01 -0.35
CA GLY A 114 9.04 -9.00 0.22
C GLY A 114 8.15 -10.11 -0.33
N GLN A 115 6.87 -9.94 -0.09
CA GLN A 115 5.82 -10.86 -0.50
C GLN A 115 5.05 -10.27 -1.68
N PHE A 116 4.98 -11.02 -2.76
CA PHE A 116 4.33 -10.56 -3.99
C PHE A 116 3.20 -11.52 -4.35
N ALA A 117 2.00 -10.96 -4.48
CA ALA A 117 0.80 -11.70 -4.84
C ALA A 117 0.40 -11.43 -6.29
N PHE A 118 0.01 -12.48 -7.01
CA PHE A 118 -0.47 -12.38 -8.38
C PHE A 118 -1.41 -13.55 -8.69
N GLU A 119 -2.17 -13.44 -9.78
CA GLU A 119 -3.03 -14.53 -10.23
C GLU A 119 -2.58 -15.08 -11.58
N VAL A 120 -2.59 -16.40 -11.70
CA VAL A 120 -2.32 -17.12 -12.95
C VAL A 120 -3.37 -18.18 -13.22
N GLY A 121 -3.69 -18.42 -14.49
CA GLY A 121 -4.51 -19.55 -14.90
C GLY A 121 -3.72 -20.86 -14.89
N LEU A 122 -4.38 -21.98 -14.63
CA LEU A 122 -3.80 -23.29 -14.86
C LEU A 122 -3.57 -23.51 -16.35
N PRO A 123 -2.50 -24.22 -16.76
CA PRO A 123 -2.26 -24.57 -18.18
C PRO A 123 -3.39 -25.39 -18.79
N LYS A 124 -4.07 -26.18 -17.96
CA LYS A 124 -5.28 -26.93 -18.32
C LYS A 124 -6.32 -26.75 -17.22
N GLN A 125 -7.58 -26.63 -17.61
CA GLN A 125 -8.70 -26.59 -16.67
C GLN A 125 -8.73 -27.86 -15.82
N ASN A 126 -8.86 -27.71 -14.51
CA ASN A 126 -8.99 -28.82 -13.58
C ASN A 126 -10.46 -29.25 -13.46
N TRP A 127 -10.76 -30.46 -13.91
CA TRP A 127 -12.06 -31.13 -13.80
C TRP A 127 -12.03 -32.32 -12.83
N ASP A 128 -10.84 -32.60 -12.28
CA ASP A 128 -10.62 -33.73 -11.38
C ASP A 128 -10.91 -33.29 -9.92
N PRO A 129 -11.28 -34.25 -9.03
CA PRO A 129 -11.51 -33.95 -7.63
C PRO A 129 -10.20 -33.79 -6.83
N CYS A 130 -9.29 -32.96 -7.33
CA CYS A 130 -8.02 -32.65 -6.70
C CYS A 130 -7.80 -31.13 -6.69
N PHE A 131 -6.83 -30.65 -5.90
CA PHE A 131 -6.40 -29.27 -5.85
C PHE A 131 -4.98 -29.15 -6.38
N TYR A 132 -4.74 -28.20 -7.28
CA TYR A 132 -3.40 -27.90 -7.78
C TYR A 132 -2.71 -26.88 -6.88
N HIS A 133 -1.69 -27.32 -6.14
CA HIS A 133 -0.87 -26.46 -5.28
C HIS A 133 0.26 -25.83 -6.10
N PRO A 134 0.42 -24.48 -6.10
CA PRO A 134 1.45 -23.82 -6.88
C PRO A 134 2.83 -23.95 -6.21
N ARG A 135 3.87 -24.08 -7.04
CA ARG A 135 5.26 -23.81 -6.72
C ARG A 135 5.79 -22.78 -7.70
N ALA A 136 6.74 -21.95 -7.31
CA ALA A 136 7.25 -20.91 -8.16
C ALA A 136 8.76 -20.74 -8.07
N SER A 137 9.35 -20.23 -9.17
CA SER A 137 10.70 -19.69 -9.18
C SER A 137 10.68 -18.23 -9.63
N VAL A 138 11.52 -17.41 -9.04
CA VAL A 138 11.73 -16.01 -9.44
C VAL A 138 13.12 -15.90 -10.06
N ASN A 139 13.21 -15.41 -11.29
CA ASN A 139 14.45 -15.35 -12.07
C ASN A 139 15.22 -16.68 -12.14
N GLY A 140 14.51 -17.81 -12.09
CA GLY A 140 15.07 -19.17 -12.18
C GLY A 140 15.44 -19.81 -10.83
N GLU A 141 15.31 -19.11 -9.72
CA GLU A 141 15.53 -19.62 -8.35
C GLU A 141 14.19 -19.97 -7.70
N GLU A 142 14.04 -21.21 -7.21
CA GLU A 142 12.83 -21.63 -6.50
C GLU A 142 12.68 -20.86 -5.18
N VAL A 143 11.47 -20.37 -4.90
CA VAL A 143 11.18 -19.48 -3.76
C VAL A 143 10.04 -20.03 -2.91
N PRO A 144 9.96 -19.64 -1.62
CA PRO A 144 8.79 -19.90 -0.80
C PRO A 144 7.52 -19.45 -1.52
N THR A 145 6.55 -20.36 -1.65
CA THR A 145 5.32 -20.15 -2.42
C THR A 145 4.12 -20.62 -1.61
N GLN A 146 3.03 -19.86 -1.70
CA GLN A 146 1.77 -20.11 -1.02
C GLN A 146 0.61 -19.90 -1.99
N SER A 147 -0.43 -20.73 -1.88
CA SER A 147 -1.72 -20.50 -2.55
C SER A 147 -2.68 -19.82 -1.58
N GLU A 148 -3.34 -18.77 -2.02
CA GLU A 148 -4.40 -18.09 -1.28
C GLU A 148 -5.73 -18.12 -2.05
N MET A 149 -6.79 -17.61 -1.43
CA MET A 149 -8.08 -17.49 -2.09
C MET A 149 -8.00 -16.49 -3.25
N GLU A 150 -8.46 -16.90 -4.41
CA GLU A 150 -8.55 -16.06 -5.60
C GLU A 150 -9.52 -14.90 -5.38
N CYS A 151 -9.35 -13.81 -6.15
CA CYS A 151 -10.26 -12.66 -6.10
C CYS A 151 -11.67 -13.00 -6.63
N SER A 152 -11.81 -14.10 -7.42
CA SER A 152 -13.10 -14.58 -7.88
C SER A 152 -13.67 -15.64 -6.93
N HIS A 153 -15.00 -15.66 -6.78
CA HIS A 153 -15.71 -16.73 -6.06
C HIS A 153 -16.07 -17.91 -6.95
N PHE A 154 -15.25 -18.19 -7.97
CA PHE A 154 -15.50 -19.29 -8.88
C PHE A 154 -15.17 -20.62 -8.19
N CYS A 155 -16.10 -21.54 -8.17
CA CYS A 155 -15.98 -22.78 -7.40
C CYS A 155 -15.08 -23.86 -8.05
N ILE A 156 -14.55 -23.60 -9.25
CA ILE A 156 -13.72 -24.52 -10.02
C ILE A 156 -12.25 -24.10 -9.94
N ASP A 157 -11.36 -25.07 -9.75
CA ASP A 157 -9.91 -24.87 -9.60
C ASP A 157 -9.21 -24.59 -10.95
N TRP A 158 -9.47 -23.43 -11.55
CA TRP A 158 -8.89 -23.01 -12.84
C TRP A 158 -7.89 -21.86 -12.74
N ARG A 159 -7.92 -21.12 -11.65
CA ARG A 159 -7.06 -19.97 -11.38
C ARG A 159 -6.45 -20.12 -10.00
N LYS A 160 -5.25 -19.59 -9.82
CA LYS A 160 -4.53 -19.56 -8.56
C LYS A 160 -4.12 -18.14 -8.23
N ARG A 161 -4.42 -17.71 -7.03
CA ARG A 161 -3.72 -16.62 -6.38
C ARG A 161 -2.47 -17.20 -5.75
N VAL A 162 -1.33 -16.78 -6.26
CA VAL A 162 0.00 -17.23 -5.83
C VAL A 162 0.66 -16.10 -5.07
N VAL A 163 1.19 -16.40 -3.90
CA VAL A 163 2.03 -15.48 -3.13
C VAL A 163 3.43 -16.08 -3.03
N VAL A 164 4.43 -15.29 -3.42
CA VAL A 164 5.84 -15.67 -3.34
C VAL A 164 6.58 -14.73 -2.41
N GLU A 165 7.60 -15.27 -1.72
CA GLU A 165 8.59 -14.44 -1.01
C GLU A 165 9.88 -14.43 -1.83
N ALA A 166 10.30 -13.24 -2.28
CA ALA A 166 11.44 -13.11 -3.18
C ALA A 166 12.13 -11.75 -3.05
N THR A 167 13.34 -11.68 -3.62
CA THR A 167 14.04 -10.42 -3.87
C THR A 167 13.97 -10.08 -5.35
N LEU A 168 13.32 -8.98 -5.69
CA LEU A 168 13.20 -8.48 -7.06
C LEU A 168 14.42 -7.63 -7.42
N LYS A 169 15.00 -7.89 -8.60
CA LYS A 169 16.07 -7.08 -9.18
C LYS A 169 15.58 -5.65 -9.45
N PRO A 170 16.42 -4.64 -9.24
CA PRO A 170 16.07 -3.23 -9.43
C PRO A 170 15.80 -2.87 -10.88
N CYS A 171 14.86 -1.95 -11.11
CA CYS A 171 14.48 -1.41 -12.42
C CYS A 171 14.43 -2.49 -13.51
N ALA A 172 13.80 -3.62 -13.23
CA ALA A 172 13.81 -4.78 -14.12
C ALA A 172 12.51 -5.58 -14.04
N MET A 173 12.19 -6.24 -15.15
CA MET A 173 11.21 -7.33 -15.15
C MET A 173 11.80 -8.55 -14.46
N ASN A 174 11.13 -9.00 -13.39
CA ASN A 174 11.46 -10.23 -12.68
C ASN A 174 10.48 -11.31 -13.10
N ARG A 175 10.97 -12.33 -13.76
CA ARG A 175 10.16 -13.45 -14.25
C ARG A 175 9.82 -14.39 -13.14
N VAL A 176 8.54 -14.78 -13.06
CA VAL A 176 8.03 -15.81 -12.16
C VAL A 176 7.48 -16.96 -13.00
N ASP A 177 8.12 -18.12 -12.95
CA ASP A 177 7.58 -19.35 -13.54
C ASP A 177 6.85 -20.14 -12.45
N VAL A 178 5.61 -20.56 -12.74
CA VAL A 178 4.74 -21.27 -11.80
C VAL A 178 4.39 -22.64 -12.36
N TRP A 179 4.59 -23.69 -11.57
CA TRP A 179 4.14 -25.05 -11.87
C TRP A 179 3.27 -25.58 -10.74
N PHE A 180 2.58 -26.69 -10.96
CA PHE A 180 1.50 -27.11 -10.09
C PHE A 180 1.62 -28.59 -9.71
N ASP A 181 1.55 -28.86 -8.40
CA ASP A 181 1.50 -30.20 -7.86
C ASP A 181 0.06 -30.56 -7.51
N ALA A 182 -0.46 -31.66 -8.04
CA ALA A 182 -1.79 -32.17 -7.71
C ALA A 182 -1.78 -32.75 -6.29
N ILE A 183 -2.66 -32.25 -5.42
CA ILE A 183 -2.89 -32.77 -4.08
C ILE A 183 -4.35 -33.17 -3.90
N GLU A 184 -4.65 -34.04 -2.94
CA GLU A 184 -5.99 -34.64 -2.80
C GLU A 184 -7.08 -33.57 -2.59
N LYS A 185 -6.78 -32.55 -1.79
CA LYS A 185 -7.74 -31.45 -1.48
C LYS A 185 -7.02 -30.18 -1.05
N ARG A 186 -7.74 -29.06 -1.13
CA ARG A 186 -7.26 -27.77 -0.66
C ARG A 186 -6.87 -27.86 0.82
N PRO A 187 -5.72 -27.26 1.23
CA PRO A 187 -5.36 -27.15 2.64
C PRO A 187 -6.43 -26.42 3.44
N THR A 188 -6.67 -26.90 4.67
CA THR A 188 -7.56 -26.25 5.65
C THR A 188 -6.73 -25.78 6.83
N PHE A 189 -7.20 -24.76 7.53
CA PHE A 189 -6.50 -24.16 8.64
C PHE A 189 -7.11 -24.58 9.97
N GLU A 190 -6.30 -24.58 11.03
CA GLU A 190 -6.79 -24.90 12.37
C GLU A 190 -7.67 -23.77 12.91
N ARG A 191 -8.74 -24.14 13.61
CA ARG A 191 -9.60 -23.16 14.28
C ARG A 191 -8.89 -22.58 15.49
N ILE A 192 -8.92 -21.25 15.61
CA ILE A 192 -8.39 -20.54 16.77
C ILE A 192 -9.22 -20.89 18.03
N SER A 193 -8.55 -21.35 19.08
CA SER A 193 -9.19 -21.61 20.37
C SER A 193 -9.53 -20.30 21.07
N ARG A 194 -10.75 -20.18 21.63
CA ARG A 194 -11.14 -19.02 22.45
C ARG A 194 -10.51 -18.97 23.85
N LYS A 195 -9.81 -20.03 24.25
CA LYS A 195 -9.25 -20.14 25.62
C LYS A 195 -7.94 -19.37 25.78
N GLU A 196 -7.12 -19.33 24.73
CA GLU A 196 -5.78 -18.77 24.73
C GLU A 196 -5.62 -17.82 23.55
N ASN A 197 -4.71 -16.84 23.66
CA ASN A 197 -4.37 -15.96 22.56
C ASN A 197 -3.82 -16.79 21.39
N PHE A 198 -4.19 -16.38 20.17
CA PHE A 198 -3.50 -16.86 18.98
C PHE A 198 -2.09 -16.27 18.98
N VAL A 199 -1.09 -17.11 18.84
CA VAL A 199 0.31 -16.71 18.87
C VAL A 199 0.93 -16.99 17.50
N PHE A 200 1.38 -15.93 16.84
CA PHE A 200 2.26 -16.01 15.70
C PHE A 200 3.69 -15.73 16.17
N ASP A 201 4.61 -16.65 15.84
CA ASP A 201 6.03 -16.52 16.18
C ASP A 201 6.86 -17.05 15.01
N ASN A 202 7.67 -16.19 14.41
CA ASN A 202 8.56 -16.54 13.30
C ASN A 202 10.05 -16.50 13.69
N GLY A 203 10.33 -16.40 14.99
CA GLY A 203 11.68 -16.30 15.54
C GLY A 203 12.30 -14.90 15.47
N LYS A 204 11.72 -13.96 14.75
CA LYS A 204 12.14 -12.54 14.67
C LYS A 204 11.14 -11.63 15.36
N MET A 205 9.86 -11.89 15.17
CA MET A 205 8.76 -11.21 15.85
C MET A 205 7.77 -12.21 16.43
N ARG A 206 7.08 -11.79 17.50
CA ARG A 206 6.01 -12.52 18.14
C ARG A 206 4.80 -11.61 18.29
N ILE A 207 3.65 -12.02 17.75
CA ILE A 207 2.38 -11.30 17.83
C ILE A 207 1.35 -12.19 18.54
N GLU A 208 0.61 -11.59 19.47
CA GLU A 208 -0.48 -12.25 20.17
C GLU A 208 -1.81 -11.56 19.82
N ILE A 209 -2.75 -12.30 19.25
CA ILE A 209 -4.10 -11.83 18.94
C ILE A 209 -5.09 -12.49 19.90
N ASN A 210 -5.88 -11.67 20.57
CA ASN A 210 -6.86 -12.14 21.56
C ASN A 210 -8.13 -12.63 20.84
N PRO A 211 -8.49 -13.91 20.90
CA PRO A 211 -9.64 -14.45 20.18
C PRO A 211 -11.00 -14.03 20.74
N ARG A 212 -11.02 -13.36 21.91
CA ARG A 212 -12.26 -12.85 22.54
C ARG A 212 -12.54 -11.40 22.16
N THR A 213 -11.51 -10.66 21.75
CA THR A 213 -11.63 -9.25 21.36
C THR A 213 -11.31 -9.01 19.89
N GLY A 214 -10.60 -9.92 19.23
CA GLY A 214 -10.08 -9.76 17.87
C GLY A 214 -8.90 -8.80 17.77
N LEU A 215 -8.39 -8.27 18.88
CA LEU A 215 -7.36 -7.24 18.94
C LEU A 215 -5.99 -7.82 19.25
N VAL A 216 -4.93 -7.06 18.94
CA VAL A 216 -3.54 -7.42 19.25
C VAL A 216 -3.24 -7.05 20.70
N ASP A 217 -2.82 -8.04 21.51
CA ASP A 217 -2.46 -7.85 22.91
C ASP A 217 -0.96 -7.67 23.11
N SER A 218 -0.12 -8.15 22.17
CA SER A 218 1.34 -8.04 22.25
C SER A 218 1.95 -8.06 20.86
N TRP A 219 2.96 -7.24 20.66
CA TRP A 219 3.88 -7.30 19.51
C TRP A 219 5.30 -7.11 19.99
N LYS A 220 6.08 -8.17 19.90
CA LYS A 220 7.50 -8.18 20.24
C LYS A 220 8.38 -8.35 19.01
N VAL A 221 9.49 -7.62 18.98
CA VAL A 221 10.63 -7.86 18.08
C VAL A 221 11.82 -8.20 18.95
N GLY A 222 12.32 -9.44 18.83
CA GLY A 222 13.16 -10.03 19.85
C GLY A 222 12.44 -10.06 21.21
N ASP A 223 13.09 -9.56 22.26
CA ASP A 223 12.50 -9.48 23.61
C ASP A 223 11.77 -8.15 23.89
N THR A 224 11.73 -7.23 22.93
CA THR A 224 11.21 -5.87 23.12
C THR A 224 9.73 -5.80 22.77
N GLU A 225 8.89 -5.36 23.72
CA GLU A 225 7.47 -5.08 23.52
C GLU A 225 7.26 -3.68 22.92
N TYR A 226 6.37 -3.58 21.92
CA TYR A 226 6.05 -2.33 21.22
C TYR A 226 4.61 -1.87 21.45
N LEU A 227 3.69 -2.75 21.79
CA LEU A 227 2.29 -2.44 21.94
C LEU A 227 1.76 -2.76 23.35
N LYS A 228 0.69 -2.08 23.73
CA LYS A 228 -0.14 -2.46 24.89
C LYS A 228 -1.30 -3.34 24.43
N PRO A 229 -1.89 -4.18 25.31
CA PRO A 229 -3.06 -4.98 24.99
C PRO A 229 -4.23 -4.15 24.44
N GLY A 230 -4.98 -4.72 23.50
CA GLY A 230 -6.11 -4.06 22.86
C GLY A 230 -5.72 -3.13 21.71
N SER A 231 -4.56 -3.30 21.12
CA SER A 231 -4.09 -2.52 19.97
C SER A 231 -4.81 -2.89 18.68
N PHE A 232 -4.86 -1.94 17.75
CA PHE A 232 -5.63 -1.99 16.49
C PHE A 232 -7.14 -2.03 16.71
N CYS A 233 -7.62 -1.31 17.72
CA CYS A 233 -9.04 -1.20 18.02
C CYS A 233 -9.73 -0.19 17.09
N PRO A 234 -10.73 -0.59 16.29
CA PRO A 234 -11.56 0.35 15.57
C PRO A 234 -12.49 1.09 16.55
N VAL A 235 -12.47 2.42 16.51
CA VAL A 235 -13.21 3.27 17.43
C VAL A 235 -14.02 4.30 16.67
N ALA A 236 -15.32 4.32 16.87
CA ALA A 236 -16.21 5.38 16.46
C ALA A 236 -16.16 6.54 17.45
N ILE A 237 -16.01 7.75 16.96
CA ILE A 237 -15.94 8.97 17.76
C ILE A 237 -17.04 9.91 17.29
N ASP A 238 -17.83 10.46 18.19
CA ASP A 238 -18.82 11.46 17.82
C ASP A 238 -18.11 12.63 17.14
N GLY A 239 -18.41 12.82 15.89
CA GLY A 239 -17.86 13.88 15.04
C GLY A 239 -18.81 15.05 14.93
N THR A 240 -18.57 15.88 13.92
CA THR A 240 -19.41 17.03 13.59
C THR A 240 -20.02 16.86 12.21
N TYR A 241 -21.09 17.59 11.97
CA TYR A 241 -21.70 17.76 10.65
C TYR A 241 -20.74 18.48 9.65
N ASN A 242 -19.73 19.18 10.16
CA ASN A 242 -18.83 20.04 9.40
C ASN A 242 -17.87 19.24 8.51
N SER A 243 -17.85 19.54 7.22
CA SER A 243 -16.95 18.92 6.24
C SER A 243 -15.58 19.60 6.13
N TRP A 244 -15.38 20.74 6.79
CA TRP A 244 -14.13 21.51 6.77
C TRP A 244 -13.09 21.04 7.78
N GLY A 245 -13.41 20.02 8.56
CA GLY A 245 -12.50 19.42 9.51
C GLY A 245 -13.05 19.34 10.93
N LEU A 246 -12.27 18.74 11.80
CA LEU A 246 -12.53 18.64 13.24
C LEU A 246 -11.88 19.84 13.93
N TRP A 247 -12.59 20.97 13.99
CA TRP A 247 -12.06 22.23 14.52
C TRP A 247 -11.80 22.26 16.02
N LYS A 248 -12.35 21.28 16.76
CA LYS A 248 -12.23 21.24 18.21
C LYS A 248 -11.61 19.93 18.66
N ASN A 249 -10.60 20.06 19.50
CA ASN A 249 -10.06 18.95 20.30
C ASN A 249 -11.03 18.49 21.41
N GLU A 250 -12.33 18.78 21.29
CA GLU A 250 -13.31 18.22 22.21
C GLU A 250 -13.47 16.75 21.84
N PRO A 251 -13.01 15.82 22.70
CA PRO A 251 -13.18 14.41 22.46
C PRO A 251 -14.67 14.12 22.50
N GLY A 252 -15.27 13.87 21.34
CA GLY A 252 -16.58 13.26 21.25
C GLY A 252 -16.59 11.93 21.99
N ALA A 253 -17.75 11.42 22.33
CA ALA A 253 -17.84 10.12 22.98
C ALA A 253 -17.19 9.05 22.10
N ARG A 254 -16.25 8.30 22.67
CA ARG A 254 -15.53 7.22 22.00
C ARG A 254 -16.24 5.89 22.24
N ARG A 255 -16.49 5.13 21.18
CA ARG A 255 -17.19 3.84 21.23
C ARG A 255 -16.41 2.83 20.39
N ALA A 256 -15.83 1.84 21.06
CA ALA A 256 -15.10 0.78 20.39
C ALA A 256 -16.07 -0.13 19.61
N PHE A 257 -15.64 -0.56 18.44
CA PHE A 257 -16.26 -1.72 17.79
C PHE A 257 -16.02 -2.96 18.64
N THR A 258 -16.99 -3.83 18.70
CA THR A 258 -16.91 -5.09 19.43
C THR A 258 -16.84 -6.26 18.47
N LEU A 259 -16.14 -7.32 18.88
CA LEU A 259 -16.09 -8.55 18.11
C LEU A 259 -17.53 -9.09 17.94
N LEU A 260 -17.89 -9.42 16.71
CA LEU A 260 -19.17 -10.08 16.41
C LEU A 260 -19.23 -11.46 17.07
N THR A 261 -20.41 -11.91 17.45
CA THR A 261 -20.61 -13.33 17.78
C THR A 261 -20.31 -14.20 16.58
N ASP A 262 -20.00 -15.48 16.77
CA ASP A 262 -19.69 -16.39 15.65
C ASP A 262 -20.85 -16.49 14.65
N HIS A 263 -22.09 -16.39 15.15
CA HIS A 263 -23.27 -16.38 14.30
C HIS A 263 -23.36 -15.10 13.44
N GLU A 264 -23.25 -13.92 14.04
CA GLU A 264 -23.26 -12.64 13.33
C GLU A 264 -22.08 -12.51 12.35
N GLY A 265 -20.89 -12.99 12.76
CA GLY A 265 -19.69 -13.00 11.90
C GLY A 265 -19.84 -13.94 10.70
N SER A 266 -20.45 -15.11 10.89
CA SER A 266 -20.74 -16.04 9.80
C SER A 266 -21.79 -15.47 8.84
N GLU A 267 -22.85 -14.86 9.34
CA GLU A 267 -23.85 -14.17 8.52
C GLU A 267 -23.22 -13.01 7.72
N PHE A 268 -22.40 -12.19 8.37
CA PHE A 268 -21.66 -11.09 7.70
C PHE A 268 -20.72 -11.61 6.61
N SER A 269 -20.14 -12.79 6.79
CA SER A 269 -19.26 -13.44 5.81
C SER A 269 -20.02 -14.18 4.71
N GLY A 270 -21.35 -14.22 4.72
CA GLY A 270 -22.17 -14.98 3.78
C GLY A 270 -22.14 -16.50 4.00
N LEU A 271 -21.81 -16.95 5.22
CA LEU A 271 -21.77 -18.36 5.59
C LEU A 271 -23.10 -18.72 6.29
N TYR A 272 -24.06 -19.21 5.52
CA TYR A 272 -25.40 -19.46 6.05
C TYR A 272 -25.58 -20.88 6.62
N GLU A 273 -24.74 -21.83 6.20
CA GLU A 273 -24.86 -23.24 6.59
C GLU A 273 -23.83 -23.66 7.64
N GLN A 274 -22.80 -22.84 7.87
CA GLN A 274 -21.68 -23.15 8.73
C GLN A 274 -21.36 -21.96 9.66
N ILE A 275 -21.28 -22.21 10.95
CA ILE A 275 -20.85 -21.20 11.92
C ILE A 275 -19.34 -21.32 12.12
N GLU A 276 -18.63 -20.24 11.79
CA GLU A 276 -17.19 -20.10 11.98
C GLU A 276 -16.86 -19.03 13.03
N PRO A 277 -15.72 -19.17 13.74
CA PRO A 277 -15.28 -18.15 14.69
C PRO A 277 -15.11 -16.78 14.03
N SER A 278 -15.48 -15.71 14.72
CA SER A 278 -15.28 -14.34 14.26
C SER A 278 -13.81 -13.89 14.32
N VAL A 279 -12.93 -14.67 14.97
CA VAL A 279 -11.46 -14.56 14.82
C VAL A 279 -10.96 -15.89 14.27
N ARG A 280 -10.35 -15.85 13.09
CA ARG A 280 -10.00 -17.07 12.36
C ARG A 280 -8.77 -16.90 11.48
N VAL A 281 -8.00 -17.97 11.29
CA VAL A 281 -6.97 -18.03 10.25
C VAL A 281 -7.67 -18.27 8.92
N ILE A 282 -7.48 -17.37 7.96
CA ILE A 282 -8.07 -17.49 6.62
C ILE A 282 -7.04 -17.91 5.56
N GLU A 283 -5.76 -17.64 5.80
CA GLU A 283 -4.64 -18.11 4.98
C GLU A 283 -3.46 -18.47 5.88
N ASP A 284 -2.79 -19.56 5.58
CA ASP A 284 -1.54 -19.97 6.24
C ASP A 284 -0.70 -20.84 5.30
N GLY A 285 0.60 -20.56 5.27
CA GLY A 285 1.52 -21.29 4.40
C GLY A 285 2.99 -20.95 4.67
N LYS A 286 3.81 -21.10 3.64
CA LYS A 286 5.26 -20.88 3.72
C LYS A 286 5.66 -19.41 3.73
N VAL A 287 4.76 -18.50 3.28
CA VAL A 287 5.06 -17.09 3.05
C VAL A 287 4.49 -16.22 4.17
N ARG A 288 3.21 -16.41 4.49
CA ARG A 288 2.53 -15.61 5.51
C ARG A 288 1.33 -16.32 6.14
N THR A 289 0.92 -15.84 7.29
CA THR A 289 -0.35 -16.18 7.94
C THR A 289 -1.27 -14.98 7.90
N VAL A 290 -2.56 -15.18 7.59
CA VAL A 290 -3.57 -14.12 7.63
C VAL A 290 -4.63 -14.49 8.65
N VAL A 291 -4.79 -13.62 9.66
CA VAL A 291 -5.82 -13.75 10.69
C VAL A 291 -6.88 -12.68 10.44
N GLU A 292 -8.14 -13.11 10.31
CA GLU A 292 -9.28 -12.22 10.12
C GLU A 292 -10.08 -12.10 11.43
N ALA A 293 -10.44 -10.88 11.80
CA ALA A 293 -11.33 -10.57 12.91
C ALA A 293 -12.50 -9.71 12.42
N LEU A 294 -13.71 -10.02 12.88
CA LEU A 294 -14.96 -9.41 12.43
C LEU A 294 -15.61 -8.60 13.55
N PHE A 295 -15.89 -7.33 13.27
CA PHE A 295 -16.36 -6.39 14.28
C PHE A 295 -17.67 -5.74 13.86
N GLY A 296 -18.44 -5.30 14.85
CA GLY A 296 -19.64 -4.53 14.64
C GLY A 296 -19.80 -3.39 15.64
N TRP A 297 -20.44 -2.34 15.19
CA TRP A 297 -20.89 -1.25 16.03
C TRP A 297 -22.12 -0.58 15.38
N HIS A 298 -23.21 -0.46 16.12
CA HIS A 298 -24.47 0.16 15.67
C HIS A 298 -24.93 -0.42 14.31
N ASN A 299 -24.96 0.36 13.21
CA ASN A 299 -25.39 -0.11 11.89
C ASN A 299 -24.21 -0.51 10.99
N SER A 300 -22.99 -0.46 11.51
CA SER A 300 -21.77 -0.68 10.73
C SER A 300 -21.08 -1.97 11.14
N LYS A 301 -20.47 -2.64 10.16
CA LYS A 301 -19.68 -3.86 10.36
C LYS A 301 -18.35 -3.70 9.64
N LEU A 302 -17.30 -4.34 10.15
CA LEU A 302 -16.00 -4.36 9.49
C LEU A 302 -15.30 -5.72 9.67
N TYR A 303 -14.46 -6.05 8.70
CA TYR A 303 -13.42 -7.05 8.87
C TYR A 303 -12.05 -6.37 8.98
N GLN A 304 -11.18 -6.98 9.77
CA GLN A 304 -9.78 -6.58 9.92
C GLN A 304 -8.91 -7.80 9.75
N ARG A 305 -7.92 -7.72 8.85
CA ARG A 305 -6.98 -8.78 8.55
C ARG A 305 -5.59 -8.39 8.99
N TYR A 306 -4.99 -9.25 9.78
CA TYR A 306 -3.59 -9.16 10.19
C TYR A 306 -2.78 -10.09 9.31
N ILE A 307 -1.90 -9.55 8.48
CA ILE A 307 -1.06 -10.27 7.52
C ILE A 307 0.33 -10.35 8.11
N LEU A 308 0.74 -11.56 8.47
CA LEU A 308 1.91 -11.86 9.29
C LEU A 308 2.95 -12.63 8.46
N PRO A 309 4.06 -12.00 8.03
CA PRO A 309 5.09 -12.64 7.21
C PRO A 309 5.89 -13.70 7.99
N LYS A 310 6.22 -14.81 7.33
CA LYS A 310 7.00 -15.90 7.97
C LYS A 310 8.47 -15.55 8.20
N ASN A 311 9.02 -14.57 7.47
CA ASN A 311 10.47 -14.27 7.51
C ASN A 311 10.81 -12.79 7.75
N ASP A 312 9.82 -11.95 8.09
CA ASP A 312 10.01 -10.51 8.31
C ASP A 312 9.41 -10.06 9.66
N THR A 313 9.58 -8.79 10.01
CA THR A 313 9.12 -8.19 11.28
C THR A 313 8.02 -7.15 11.11
N HIS A 314 7.55 -6.88 9.89
CA HIS A 314 6.39 -6.01 9.66
C HIS A 314 5.06 -6.78 9.84
N MET A 315 3.99 -6.04 9.98
CA MET A 315 2.62 -6.53 9.89
C MET A 315 1.83 -5.62 8.94
N ASP A 316 1.20 -6.21 7.94
CA ASP A 316 0.21 -5.48 7.15
C ASP A 316 -1.18 -5.66 7.76
N VAL A 317 -1.98 -4.59 7.74
CA VAL A 317 -3.36 -4.61 8.24
C VAL A 317 -4.29 -4.10 7.14
N GLU A 318 -5.22 -4.94 6.72
CA GLU A 318 -6.30 -4.60 5.81
C GLU A 318 -7.62 -4.46 6.58
N ILE A 319 -8.38 -3.41 6.29
CA ILE A 319 -9.68 -3.16 6.90
C ILE A 319 -10.70 -2.92 5.80
N GLY A 320 -11.79 -3.68 5.82
CA GLY A 320 -12.96 -3.38 5.01
C GLY A 320 -14.14 -3.05 5.91
N VAL A 321 -14.72 -1.85 5.77
CA VAL A 321 -15.84 -1.40 6.58
C VAL A 321 -17.09 -1.17 5.72
N TYR A 322 -18.22 -1.65 6.18
CA TYR A 322 -19.55 -1.32 5.70
C TYR A 322 -20.11 -0.25 6.63
N TRP A 323 -19.94 1.01 6.22
CA TRP A 323 -20.23 2.18 7.04
C TRP A 323 -21.65 2.71 6.82
N ASN A 324 -22.39 2.89 7.90
CA ASN A 324 -23.76 3.41 7.86
C ASN A 324 -24.05 4.30 9.08
N GLU A 325 -23.17 5.28 9.32
CA GLU A 325 -23.30 6.22 10.44
C GLU A 325 -23.23 7.66 9.95
N ASN A 326 -23.85 8.57 10.70
CA ASN A 326 -23.83 10.01 10.43
C ASN A 326 -22.95 10.73 11.45
N ASP A 327 -22.32 11.83 11.02
CA ASP A 327 -21.57 12.77 11.88
C ASP A 327 -20.60 12.07 12.84
N THR A 328 -19.92 11.04 12.34
CA THR A 328 -19.05 10.14 13.12
C THR A 328 -17.70 9.97 12.44
N VAL A 329 -16.63 9.96 13.23
CA VAL A 329 -15.27 9.64 12.78
C VAL A 329 -14.93 8.20 13.16
N LEU A 330 -14.33 7.46 12.23
CA LEU A 330 -13.76 6.14 12.52
C LEU A 330 -12.24 6.26 12.59
N LYS A 331 -11.66 5.80 13.71
CA LYS A 331 -10.21 5.72 13.90
C LYS A 331 -9.76 4.31 14.25
N LEU A 332 -8.54 3.97 13.86
CA LEU A 332 -7.83 2.77 14.32
C LEU A 332 -6.90 3.18 15.46
N MET A 333 -7.19 2.72 16.68
CA MET A 333 -6.46 3.09 17.89
C MET A 333 -5.40 2.05 18.22
N ILE A 334 -4.15 2.52 18.45
CA ILE A 334 -2.97 1.68 18.64
C ILE A 334 -2.21 2.15 19.88
N PRO A 335 -2.51 1.63 21.06
CA PRO A 335 -1.78 1.93 22.30
C PRO A 335 -0.35 1.40 22.22
N SER A 336 0.64 2.31 22.24
CA SER A 336 2.07 1.96 22.24
C SER A 336 2.57 1.60 23.64
N ALA A 337 3.54 0.70 23.71
CA ALA A 337 4.30 0.43 24.94
C ALA A 337 5.33 1.53 25.25
N MET A 338 5.58 2.45 24.34
CA MET A 338 6.40 3.65 24.54
C MET A 338 5.54 4.78 25.08
N GLU A 339 5.75 5.16 26.34
CA GLU A 339 4.93 6.19 27.02
C GLU A 339 5.29 7.61 26.65
N GLN A 340 6.55 7.84 26.27
CA GLN A 340 7.08 9.14 25.86
C GLN A 340 7.85 9.00 24.56
N GLY A 341 7.85 10.06 23.76
CA GLY A 341 8.53 10.05 22.47
C GLY A 341 8.26 11.31 21.64
N THR A 342 8.63 11.22 20.39
CA THR A 342 8.32 12.22 19.36
C THR A 342 7.51 11.54 18.26
N TYR A 343 6.44 12.20 17.85
CA TYR A 343 5.62 11.77 16.72
C TYR A 343 6.08 12.47 15.46
N TYR A 344 6.57 11.71 14.50
CA TYR A 344 7.01 12.20 13.20
C TYR A 344 6.01 11.86 12.11
N GLY A 345 5.96 12.70 11.08
CA GLY A 345 5.26 12.40 9.83
C GLY A 345 6.09 12.81 8.63
N GLN A 346 5.89 12.09 7.52
CA GLN A 346 6.47 12.48 6.25
C GLN A 346 5.76 13.74 5.73
N VAL A 347 6.53 14.74 5.37
CA VAL A 347 6.11 15.91 4.60
C VAL A 347 6.73 15.86 3.21
N MET A 348 6.47 16.85 2.36
CA MET A 348 7.03 16.90 1.01
C MET A 348 8.56 16.90 1.04
N PHE A 349 9.17 15.83 0.52
CA PHE A 349 10.62 15.59 0.46
C PHE A 349 11.34 15.66 1.82
N GLY A 350 10.65 15.38 2.92
CA GLY A 350 11.24 15.44 4.25
C GLY A 350 10.34 14.86 5.33
N ARG A 351 10.66 15.18 6.57
CA ARG A 351 9.91 14.78 7.76
C ARG A 351 9.89 15.88 8.81
N GLU A 352 8.85 15.92 9.62
CA GLU A 352 8.75 16.86 10.73
C GLU A 352 8.11 16.24 11.97
N ALA A 353 8.37 16.84 13.12
CA ALA A 353 7.69 16.49 14.36
C ALA A 353 6.28 17.07 14.35
N LEU A 354 5.30 16.20 14.60
CA LEU A 354 3.88 16.53 14.59
C LEU A 354 3.36 16.81 16.00
N ALA A 355 2.21 17.47 16.10
CA ALA A 355 1.53 17.72 17.38
C ALA A 355 1.14 16.41 18.09
N GLN A 356 1.19 16.40 19.44
CA GLN A 356 1.08 15.19 20.26
C GLN A 356 -0.04 15.24 21.31
N GLU A 357 -0.84 16.29 21.36
CA GLU A 357 -1.88 16.51 22.38
C GLU A 357 -3.28 16.07 21.90
N GLY A 358 -3.37 14.95 21.17
CA GLY A 358 -4.62 14.46 20.61
C GLY A 358 -5.12 15.24 19.39
N GLN A 359 -4.38 16.28 18.98
CA GLN A 359 -4.69 17.08 17.81
C GLN A 359 -4.59 16.23 16.53
N GLU A 360 -5.55 16.44 15.61
CA GLU A 360 -5.49 15.82 14.30
C GLU A 360 -4.36 16.45 13.47
N VAL A 361 -3.50 15.59 12.91
CA VAL A 361 -2.35 15.97 12.09
C VAL A 361 -2.36 15.21 10.79
N VAL A 362 -1.61 15.69 9.80
CA VAL A 362 -1.54 15.12 8.45
C VAL A 362 -0.11 14.72 8.14
N ALA A 363 0.06 13.54 7.55
CA ALA A 363 1.33 13.08 7.00
C ALA A 363 1.11 12.49 5.60
N GLN A 364 2.16 12.43 4.80
CA GLN A 364 2.09 11.92 3.42
C GLN A 364 1.92 10.40 3.38
N ARG A 365 3.01 9.65 3.42
CA ARG A 365 3.02 8.19 3.24
C ARG A 365 3.23 7.43 4.54
N TRP A 366 3.77 8.07 5.58
CA TRP A 366 4.07 7.41 6.85
C TRP A 366 4.03 8.35 8.05
N ASN A 367 3.75 7.74 9.22
CA ASN A 367 3.92 8.32 10.54
C ASN A 367 4.83 7.41 11.39
N ALA A 368 5.52 7.98 12.36
CA ALA A 368 6.37 7.23 13.28
C ALA A 368 6.28 7.77 14.70
N TRP A 369 6.21 6.85 15.67
CA TRP A 369 6.35 7.14 17.08
C TRP A 369 7.67 6.59 17.59
N THR A 370 8.54 7.42 18.17
CA THR A 370 9.87 7.03 18.60
C THR A 370 10.29 7.71 19.89
N ASN A 371 11.10 7.02 20.71
CA ASN A 371 11.69 7.57 21.93
C ASN A 371 13.23 7.70 21.84
N GLY A 372 13.80 7.61 20.63
CA GLY A 372 15.25 7.67 20.42
C GLY A 372 15.99 6.34 20.54
N GLU A 373 15.32 5.28 21.04
CA GLU A 373 15.87 3.91 21.12
C GLU A 373 15.05 2.94 20.27
N LYS A 374 13.73 3.13 20.28
CA LYS A 374 12.72 2.30 19.61
C LYS A 374 11.88 3.16 18.69
N ALA A 375 11.42 2.57 17.60
CA ALA A 375 10.49 3.19 16.68
C ALA A 375 9.35 2.22 16.32
N PHE A 376 8.16 2.80 16.16
CA PHE A 376 6.99 2.15 15.60
C PHE A 376 6.46 3.02 14.45
N THR A 377 6.34 2.44 13.27
CA THR A 377 5.94 3.16 12.06
C THR A 377 4.62 2.67 11.53
N ALA A 378 3.86 3.56 10.90
CA ALA A 378 2.65 3.27 10.16
C ALA A 378 2.77 3.86 8.75
N VAL A 379 2.88 3.01 7.74
CA VAL A 379 2.86 3.39 6.32
C VAL A 379 1.44 3.24 5.80
N ASN A 380 0.95 4.23 5.06
CA ASN A 380 -0.41 4.27 4.53
C ASN A 380 -0.46 4.30 3.00
N GLY A 381 -1.59 3.85 2.44
CA GLY A 381 -1.91 3.89 1.01
C GLY A 381 -3.00 4.94 0.67
N GLY A 382 -2.92 6.15 1.25
CA GLY A 382 -3.88 7.25 0.97
C GLY A 382 -4.82 7.59 2.13
N SER A 383 -4.38 7.32 3.37
CA SER A 383 -5.04 7.75 4.61
C SER A 383 -4.10 8.67 5.38
N TYR A 384 -4.33 9.96 5.32
CA TYR A 384 -3.36 10.99 5.72
C TYR A 384 -3.51 11.48 7.16
N GLY A 385 -4.71 11.38 7.73
CA GLY A 385 -5.03 11.91 9.05
C GLY A 385 -4.61 10.98 10.17
N SER A 386 -4.06 11.55 11.24
CA SER A 386 -3.73 10.81 12.46
C SER A 386 -3.70 11.73 13.68
N SER A 387 -3.64 11.15 14.86
CA SER A 387 -3.39 11.85 16.12
C SER A 387 -2.60 10.96 17.06
N ILE A 388 -1.94 11.54 18.04
CA ILE A 388 -1.36 10.82 19.16
C ILE A 388 -1.68 11.52 20.47
N GLU A 389 -2.07 10.75 21.50
CA GLU A 389 -2.35 11.24 22.84
C GLU A 389 -1.95 10.16 23.85
N ASP A 390 -1.15 10.50 24.84
CA ASP A 390 -0.67 9.58 25.89
C ASP A 390 -0.06 8.27 25.33
N GLY A 391 0.66 8.35 24.21
CA GLY A 391 1.28 7.21 23.53
C GLY A 391 0.26 6.33 22.77
N VAL A 392 -0.99 6.76 22.62
CA VAL A 392 -1.99 6.08 21.80
C VAL A 392 -2.04 6.73 20.42
N ILE A 393 -1.62 6.01 19.40
CA ILE A 393 -1.70 6.46 18.00
C ILE A 393 -3.13 6.19 17.50
N GLY A 394 -3.76 7.19 16.90
CA GLY A 394 -5.07 7.07 16.27
C GLY A 394 -5.00 7.39 14.78
N LEU A 395 -5.07 6.39 13.91
CA LEU A 395 -5.12 6.61 12.46
C LEU A 395 -6.55 6.89 12.04
N THR A 396 -6.79 8.02 11.36
CA THR A 396 -8.12 8.42 10.92
C THR A 396 -8.48 7.71 9.63
N LEU A 397 -9.50 6.88 9.68
CA LEU A 397 -9.98 6.12 8.53
C LEU A 397 -10.98 6.93 7.71
N LEU A 398 -12.06 7.41 8.32
CA LEU A 398 -13.10 8.19 7.65
C LEU A 398 -13.84 9.15 8.61
N HIS A 399 -14.55 10.13 8.01
CA HIS A 399 -15.46 11.04 8.71
C HIS A 399 -16.73 11.22 7.88
N SER A 400 -17.88 10.79 8.41
CA SER A 400 -19.18 10.87 7.72
C SER A 400 -19.90 12.21 7.95
N ALA A 401 -19.26 13.31 7.57
CA ALA A 401 -19.82 14.66 7.65
C ALA A 401 -20.89 14.94 6.58
N GLY A 402 -21.56 16.07 6.66
CA GLY A 402 -22.42 16.59 5.58
C GLY A 402 -21.62 17.09 4.39
N TYR A 403 -22.15 16.98 3.18
CA TYR A 403 -21.52 17.54 1.99
C TYR A 403 -21.54 19.06 2.03
N SER A 404 -20.40 19.72 1.76
CA SER A 404 -20.25 21.19 1.73
C SER A 404 -20.81 21.87 2.98
N ALA A 405 -20.78 21.16 4.11
CA ALA A 405 -21.34 21.64 5.35
C ALA A 405 -20.27 22.38 6.15
N ALA A 406 -20.61 23.58 6.62
CA ALA A 406 -19.73 24.39 7.45
C ALA A 406 -20.52 25.00 8.61
N ASP A 407 -19.92 24.98 9.79
CA ASP A 407 -20.40 25.66 10.99
C ASP A 407 -19.59 26.97 11.14
N PHE A 408 -20.08 28.03 10.53
CA PHE A 408 -19.51 29.36 10.73
C PHE A 408 -20.29 30.05 11.85
N ASP A 409 -19.65 30.23 13.00
CA ASP A 409 -20.07 30.98 14.18
C ASP A 409 -21.51 31.54 14.16
N GLU A 410 -22.35 31.08 15.09
CA GLU A 410 -23.65 31.61 15.52
C GLU A 410 -24.74 31.84 14.44
N LYS A 411 -24.39 31.88 13.17
CA LYS A 411 -25.36 31.90 12.07
C LYS A 411 -25.70 30.50 11.62
N LYS A 412 -26.31 29.73 12.49
CA LYS A 412 -26.84 28.42 12.10
C LYS A 412 -27.84 28.59 10.96
N THR A 413 -27.48 28.04 9.81
CA THR A 413 -28.46 27.84 8.75
C THR A 413 -29.55 26.98 9.30
N LEU A 414 -30.81 27.41 9.19
CA LEU A 414 -31.95 26.63 9.65
C LEU A 414 -31.95 25.28 8.93
N HIS A 415 -31.74 24.22 9.67
CA HIS A 415 -31.89 22.88 9.14
C HIS A 415 -33.34 22.65 8.77
N GLU A 416 -33.60 22.42 7.50
CA GLU A 416 -34.90 21.95 7.07
C GLU A 416 -35.15 20.54 7.60
N VAL A 417 -36.39 20.25 8.02
CA VAL A 417 -36.78 18.93 8.53
C VAL A 417 -36.88 17.95 7.34
N ARG A 418 -35.74 17.52 6.83
CA ARG A 418 -35.62 16.54 5.75
C ARG A 418 -34.37 15.69 5.90
N HIS A 419 -34.36 14.55 5.22
CA HIS A 419 -33.14 13.75 5.10
C HIS A 419 -32.06 14.53 4.35
N THR A 420 -30.84 14.53 4.91
CA THR A 420 -29.63 15.09 4.27
C THR A 420 -28.56 14.03 4.16
N VAL A 421 -27.98 13.91 2.97
CA VAL A 421 -26.94 12.91 2.68
C VAL A 421 -25.68 13.18 3.47
N ARG A 422 -25.01 12.11 3.89
CA ARG A 422 -23.67 12.15 4.53
C ARG A 422 -22.65 11.49 3.63
N MET A 423 -21.41 11.98 3.72
CA MET A 423 -20.26 11.37 3.06
C MET A 423 -19.99 9.97 3.62
N GLU A 424 -19.15 9.22 2.93
CA GLU A 424 -18.54 7.96 3.35
C GLU A 424 -19.52 6.80 3.58
N GLN A 425 -20.77 6.88 3.18
CA GLN A 425 -21.69 5.76 3.34
C GLN A 425 -21.33 4.58 2.41
N GLY A 426 -21.51 3.35 2.90
CA GLY A 426 -21.25 2.12 2.17
C GLY A 426 -19.85 1.53 2.40
N GLU A 427 -19.34 0.77 1.43
CA GLU A 427 -18.07 0.05 1.58
C GLU A 427 -16.85 0.98 1.42
N ARG A 428 -15.90 0.86 2.38
CA ARG A 428 -14.58 1.50 2.33
C ARG A 428 -13.50 0.49 2.71
N LYS A 429 -12.33 0.60 2.07
CA LYS A 429 -11.17 -0.28 2.32
C LYS A 429 -9.97 0.55 2.70
N PHE A 430 -9.18 0.04 3.63
CA PHE A 430 -7.95 0.68 4.10
C PHE A 430 -6.86 -0.39 4.21
N ALA A 431 -5.63 0.02 3.94
CA ALA A 431 -4.46 -0.84 4.10
C ALA A 431 -3.30 -0.04 4.69
N PHE A 432 -2.59 -0.68 5.60
CA PHE A 432 -1.43 -0.10 6.28
C PHE A 432 -0.36 -1.17 6.43
N ARG A 433 0.91 -0.73 6.38
CA ARG A 433 2.05 -1.51 6.85
C ARG A 433 2.56 -0.91 8.14
N PHE A 434 2.78 -1.75 9.12
CA PHE A 434 3.36 -1.38 10.41
C PHE A 434 4.71 -2.07 10.58
N GLU A 435 5.68 -1.31 11.10
CA GLU A 435 7.00 -1.85 11.44
C GLU A 435 7.34 -1.44 12.87
N ALA A 436 7.99 -2.36 13.58
CA ALA A 436 8.47 -2.16 14.95
C ALA A 436 9.95 -2.53 15.01
N GLY A 437 10.78 -1.68 15.60
CA GLY A 437 12.20 -1.90 15.61
C GLY A 437 12.96 -0.86 16.44
N LYS A 438 14.28 -0.84 16.30
CA LYS A 438 15.12 0.20 16.87
C LYS A 438 14.96 1.51 16.10
N GLU A 439 15.52 2.60 16.62
CA GLU A 439 15.47 3.94 16.02
C GLU A 439 15.97 3.99 14.57
N ASP A 440 16.95 3.14 14.23
CA ASP A 440 17.50 3.03 12.86
C ASP A 440 16.47 2.58 11.81
N LEU A 441 15.30 2.08 12.23
CA LEU A 441 14.15 1.84 11.37
C LEU A 441 13.77 3.12 10.58
N LEU A 442 13.93 4.29 11.20
CA LEU A 442 13.61 5.58 10.57
C LEU A 442 14.57 5.97 9.44
N ASP A 443 15.74 5.37 9.35
CA ASP A 443 16.67 5.60 8.24
C ASP A 443 16.16 4.98 6.92
N ASN A 444 15.24 4.01 7.00
CA ASN A 444 14.68 3.30 5.86
C ASN A 444 13.17 3.51 5.65
N VAL A 445 12.47 4.22 6.54
CA VAL A 445 11.01 4.33 6.49
C VAL A 445 10.49 4.97 5.19
N ASP A 446 11.20 5.96 4.64
CA ASP A 446 10.82 6.59 3.36
C ASP A 446 10.93 5.59 2.20
N ARG A 447 11.97 4.75 2.21
CA ARG A 447 12.16 3.68 1.22
C ARG A 447 11.10 2.59 1.35
N THR A 448 10.77 2.17 2.57
CA THR A 448 9.67 1.24 2.85
C THR A 448 8.34 1.82 2.36
N ALA A 449 8.07 3.09 2.68
CA ALA A 449 6.84 3.76 2.27
C ALA A 449 6.75 3.96 0.75
N GLN A 450 7.86 4.24 0.08
CA GLN A 450 7.92 4.31 -1.38
C GLN A 450 7.63 2.93 -1.99
N ALA A 451 8.30 1.88 -1.53
CA ALA A 451 8.09 0.52 -2.04
C ALA A 451 6.67 -0.02 -1.78
N TYR A 452 6.05 0.36 -0.67
CA TYR A 452 4.66 0.01 -0.32
C TYR A 452 3.64 0.71 -1.21
N ASN A 453 3.88 1.97 -1.60
CA ASN A 453 2.97 2.77 -2.42
C ASN A 453 3.21 2.55 -3.93
N GLU A 454 4.45 2.51 -4.37
CA GLU A 454 4.85 2.25 -5.75
C GLU A 454 5.16 0.76 -5.91
N GLU A 455 4.12 -0.08 -5.77
CA GLU A 455 4.23 -1.54 -5.81
C GLU A 455 4.80 -2.04 -7.15
N PRO A 456 5.48 -3.21 -7.17
CA PRO A 456 5.88 -3.84 -8.40
C PRO A 456 4.70 -4.08 -9.34
N TYR A 457 4.80 -3.63 -10.60
CA TYR A 457 3.74 -3.86 -11.57
C TYR A 457 3.68 -5.34 -11.97
N VAL A 458 2.50 -5.92 -11.86
CA VAL A 458 2.26 -7.35 -12.14
C VAL A 458 1.68 -7.54 -13.54
N LEU A 459 2.31 -8.41 -14.33
CA LEU A 459 1.82 -8.82 -15.65
C LEU A 459 1.80 -10.34 -15.77
N ALA A 460 0.60 -10.94 -15.80
CA ALA A 460 0.45 -12.35 -16.13
C ALA A 460 0.43 -12.51 -17.67
N LEU A 461 1.55 -12.95 -18.26
CA LEU A 461 1.74 -13.03 -19.69
C LEU A 461 2.66 -14.20 -20.04
N ASN A 462 2.33 -14.93 -21.10
CA ASN A 462 3.23 -15.90 -21.70
C ASN A 462 4.19 -15.19 -22.65
N ALA A 463 5.47 -15.16 -22.29
CA ALA A 463 6.51 -14.53 -23.09
C ALA A 463 6.64 -15.15 -24.47
N SER A 464 6.96 -14.31 -25.48
CA SER A 464 7.11 -14.76 -26.87
C SER A 464 8.48 -15.37 -27.17
N GLY A 465 9.52 -15.04 -26.40
CA GLY A 465 10.89 -15.43 -26.65
C GLY A 465 11.57 -14.71 -27.82
N ALA A 466 11.01 -13.61 -28.32
CA ALA A 466 11.38 -12.97 -29.58
C ALA A 466 12.20 -11.68 -29.36
N GLY A 467 13.05 -11.56 -28.45
CA GLY A 467 13.86 -10.37 -28.25
C GLY A 467 15.13 -10.65 -27.45
N GLU A 468 15.86 -9.60 -27.17
CA GLU A 468 17.07 -9.65 -26.36
C GLU A 468 16.76 -9.08 -24.96
N LYS A 469 17.17 -9.81 -23.92
CA LYS A 469 17.05 -9.33 -22.53
C LYS A 469 18.04 -8.20 -22.27
N LYS A 470 17.57 -7.08 -21.76
CA LYS A 470 18.38 -5.88 -21.52
C LYS A 470 18.73 -5.73 -20.03
N ALA A 471 19.76 -4.90 -19.77
CA ALA A 471 20.20 -4.54 -18.42
C ALA A 471 19.16 -3.65 -17.70
N PRO A 472 19.22 -3.54 -16.35
CA PRO A 472 18.44 -2.56 -15.60
C PRO A 472 18.70 -1.13 -16.08
N ALA A 473 17.68 -0.26 -15.93
CA ALA A 473 17.81 1.13 -16.37
C ALA A 473 18.63 1.99 -15.39
N ILE A 474 18.35 1.89 -14.10
CA ILE A 474 18.97 2.73 -13.06
C ILE A 474 19.33 1.88 -11.84
N LEU A 475 20.45 2.22 -11.21
CA LEU A 475 20.85 1.77 -9.89
C LEU A 475 21.26 2.96 -9.04
N VAL A 476 20.94 2.94 -7.74
CA VAL A 476 21.38 3.92 -6.73
C VAL A 476 21.86 3.14 -5.51
N ASP A 477 23.09 3.43 -5.06
CA ASP A 477 23.76 2.65 -4.01
C ASP A 477 23.38 3.06 -2.59
N GLN A 478 22.85 4.28 -2.37
CA GLN A 478 22.51 4.79 -1.04
C GLN A 478 21.03 4.61 -0.71
N ALA A 479 20.74 4.06 0.47
CA ALA A 479 19.37 3.76 0.89
C ALA A 479 18.51 5.00 1.17
N ASN A 480 19.14 6.10 1.58
CA ASN A 480 18.48 7.38 1.87
C ASN A 480 18.37 8.32 0.65
N VAL A 481 18.83 7.90 -0.53
CA VAL A 481 18.66 8.65 -1.78
C VAL A 481 17.61 7.95 -2.64
N LEU A 482 16.48 8.61 -2.82
CA LEU A 482 15.32 8.06 -3.51
C LEU A 482 15.14 8.71 -4.88
N VAL A 483 14.62 7.93 -5.84
CA VAL A 483 14.25 8.41 -7.18
C VAL A 483 12.79 8.81 -7.17
N SER A 484 12.51 10.11 -7.32
CA SER A 484 11.16 10.65 -7.42
C SER A 484 10.64 10.75 -8.85
N ALA A 485 11.53 10.85 -9.86
CA ALA A 485 11.13 10.82 -11.27
C ALA A 485 12.22 10.19 -12.14
N TRP A 486 11.82 9.42 -13.14
CA TRP A 486 12.61 8.99 -14.28
C TRP A 486 11.71 9.01 -15.50
N LYS A 487 11.88 10.02 -16.35
CA LYS A 487 10.95 10.30 -17.44
C LYS A 487 11.63 10.96 -18.64
N LYS A 488 10.95 10.99 -19.78
CA LYS A 488 11.35 11.83 -20.92
C LYS A 488 11.38 13.30 -20.50
N ALA A 489 12.40 14.04 -20.90
CA ALA A 489 12.48 15.48 -20.63
C ALA A 489 11.32 16.24 -21.28
N GLU A 490 10.86 17.34 -20.67
CA GLU A 490 9.69 18.08 -21.14
C GLU A 490 9.92 18.72 -22.51
N ASN A 491 11.15 19.15 -22.81
CA ASN A 491 11.55 19.64 -24.13
C ASN A 491 11.63 18.54 -25.21
N GLY A 492 11.53 17.25 -24.81
CA GLY A 492 11.61 16.09 -25.68
C GLY A 492 13.03 15.61 -26.00
N GLU A 493 14.05 16.26 -25.49
CA GLU A 493 15.47 15.91 -25.69
C GLU A 493 16.03 15.25 -24.43
N GLY A 494 16.45 13.98 -24.53
CA GLY A 494 16.99 13.22 -23.40
C GLY A 494 15.98 12.86 -22.32
N TYR A 495 16.45 12.59 -21.11
CA TYR A 495 15.66 12.08 -19.99
C TYR A 495 16.02 12.75 -18.67
N THR A 496 15.01 13.03 -17.88
CA THR A 496 15.12 13.66 -16.55
C THR A 496 15.09 12.61 -15.46
N LEU A 497 16.10 12.63 -14.59
CA LEU A 497 16.17 11.84 -13.37
C LEU A 497 16.17 12.78 -12.17
N ARG A 498 15.19 12.61 -11.26
CA ARG A 498 15.12 13.42 -10.06
C ARG A 498 15.31 12.58 -8.81
N LEU A 499 16.23 13.03 -7.97
CA LEU A 499 16.63 12.40 -6.72
C LEU A 499 16.31 13.31 -5.54
N TYR A 500 16.12 12.73 -4.37
CA TYR A 500 16.13 13.48 -3.12
C TYR A 500 16.74 12.66 -1.99
N GLU A 501 17.37 13.35 -1.03
CA GLU A 501 17.84 12.76 0.22
C GLU A 501 16.69 12.81 1.24
N SER A 502 16.35 11.71 1.92
CA SER A 502 15.13 11.55 2.68
C SER A 502 15.30 11.61 4.20
N THR A 503 16.53 11.56 4.72
CA THR A 503 16.81 11.41 6.17
C THR A 503 17.35 12.67 6.84
N GLY A 504 17.68 13.72 6.08
CA GLY A 504 18.30 14.94 6.57
C GLY A 504 19.82 14.83 6.77
N LYS A 505 20.47 13.85 6.14
CA LYS A 505 21.92 13.59 6.25
C LYS A 505 22.62 13.89 4.94
N ASP A 506 23.71 14.68 4.98
CA ASP A 506 24.56 14.88 3.78
C ASP A 506 25.03 13.51 3.28
N THR A 507 24.80 13.23 1.99
CA THR A 507 25.05 11.94 1.38
C THR A 507 25.65 12.09 -0.01
N THR A 508 26.59 11.23 -0.36
CA THR A 508 27.05 11.07 -1.75
C THR A 508 26.64 9.69 -2.25
N ALA A 509 25.80 9.67 -3.28
CA ALA A 509 25.35 8.44 -3.93
C ALA A 509 26.03 8.27 -5.29
N VAL A 510 26.18 7.03 -5.74
CA VAL A 510 26.53 6.70 -7.12
C VAL A 510 25.26 6.31 -7.86
N VAL A 511 24.94 7.06 -8.91
CA VAL A 511 23.86 6.76 -9.84
C VAL A 511 24.46 6.08 -11.06
N GLU A 512 24.00 4.86 -11.32
CA GLU A 512 24.44 4.10 -12.50
C GLU A 512 23.31 3.94 -13.51
N LEU A 513 23.66 4.06 -14.80
CA LEU A 513 22.81 3.68 -15.94
C LEU A 513 23.47 2.49 -16.64
N PRO A 514 23.20 1.24 -16.20
CA PRO A 514 23.91 0.05 -16.69
C PRO A 514 23.77 -0.17 -18.20
N PHE A 515 22.62 0.17 -18.79
CA PHE A 515 22.38 0.04 -20.23
C PHE A 515 23.31 0.96 -21.06
N ALA A 516 23.74 2.09 -20.49
CA ALA A 516 24.59 3.10 -21.12
C ALA A 516 26.05 3.00 -20.69
N GLY A 517 26.37 2.21 -19.66
CA GLY A 517 27.70 2.12 -19.07
C GLY A 517 28.12 3.42 -18.37
N VAL A 518 27.17 4.22 -17.87
CA VAL A 518 27.42 5.51 -17.21
C VAL A 518 27.29 5.34 -15.71
N ALA A 519 28.24 5.94 -14.96
CA ALA A 519 28.16 6.08 -13.49
C ALA A 519 28.49 7.53 -13.11
N CYS A 520 27.65 8.14 -12.27
CA CYS A 520 27.76 9.53 -11.85
C CYS A 520 27.69 9.63 -10.32
N PRO A 521 28.75 10.12 -9.63
CA PRO A 521 28.66 10.45 -8.21
C PRO A 521 27.82 11.72 -8.03
N VAL A 522 26.84 11.68 -7.14
CA VAL A 522 25.93 12.78 -6.85
C VAL A 522 25.95 13.07 -5.36
N SER A 523 26.36 14.26 -4.99
CA SER A 523 26.33 14.71 -3.60
C SER A 523 25.06 15.50 -3.33
N LEU A 524 24.33 15.12 -2.27
CA LEU A 524 23.12 15.78 -1.79
C LEU A 524 23.33 16.21 -0.34
N LYS A 525 22.83 17.39 -0.01
CA LYS A 525 22.66 17.81 1.40
C LYS A 525 21.42 17.14 1.97
N GLY A 526 21.29 17.17 3.31
CA GLY A 526 20.09 16.70 3.97
C GLY A 526 18.82 17.34 3.39
N PHE A 527 17.85 16.52 2.95
CA PHE A 527 16.59 16.92 2.31
C PHE A 527 16.73 17.66 0.98
N GLU A 528 17.90 17.60 0.32
CA GLU A 528 18.09 18.21 -1.00
C GLU A 528 17.40 17.40 -2.09
N ILE A 529 16.75 18.13 -3.02
CA ILE A 529 16.22 17.60 -4.29
C ILE A 529 17.24 17.95 -5.37
N LYS A 530 17.60 16.99 -6.21
CA LYS A 530 18.55 17.20 -7.30
C LYS A 530 18.04 16.60 -8.60
N THR A 531 18.14 17.36 -9.67
CA THR A 531 17.77 16.91 -11.02
C THR A 531 19.03 16.62 -11.82
N LEU A 532 19.01 15.49 -12.52
CA LEU A 532 20.03 15.09 -13.50
C LEU A 532 19.35 14.95 -14.86
N HIS A 533 20.08 15.29 -15.91
CA HIS A 533 19.68 15.08 -17.29
C HIS A 533 20.59 14.03 -17.94
N TYR A 534 19.98 13.02 -18.57
CA TYR A 534 20.69 12.05 -19.40
C TYR A 534 20.48 12.38 -20.87
N ASP A 535 21.58 12.68 -21.55
CA ASP A 535 21.62 12.93 -22.98
C ASP A 535 22.11 11.67 -23.72
N GLU A 536 21.22 11.09 -24.54
CA GLU A 536 21.54 9.88 -25.34
C GLU A 536 22.59 10.12 -26.42
N GLN A 537 22.68 11.36 -26.96
CA GLN A 537 23.58 11.67 -28.06
C GLN A 537 25.05 11.74 -27.60
N THR A 538 25.26 12.32 -26.42
CA THR A 538 26.58 12.44 -25.80
C THR A 538 26.89 11.31 -24.84
N ASN A 539 25.89 10.49 -24.47
CA ASN A 539 25.95 9.44 -23.44
C ASN A 539 26.43 9.99 -22.09
N GLN A 540 25.92 11.15 -21.68
CA GLN A 540 26.30 11.80 -20.43
C GLN A 540 25.11 11.97 -19.50
N LEU A 541 25.37 11.74 -18.20
CA LEU A 541 24.47 12.07 -17.11
C LEU A 541 25.06 13.23 -16.32
N ALA A 542 24.40 14.37 -16.29
CA ALA A 542 24.91 15.59 -15.66
C ALA A 542 23.82 16.28 -14.83
N GLU A 543 24.22 17.08 -13.85
CA GLU A 543 23.31 17.93 -13.07
C GLU A 543 22.63 18.96 -13.97
N ALA A 544 21.34 19.15 -13.77
CA ALA A 544 20.48 20.02 -14.55
C ALA A 544 19.61 20.90 -13.64
N ASP A 545 18.91 21.87 -14.22
CA ASP A 545 17.95 22.68 -13.48
C ASP A 545 16.71 21.85 -13.08
N LEU A 546 16.03 22.28 -12.04
CA LEU A 546 14.79 21.64 -11.58
C LEU A 546 13.69 21.66 -12.66
N LEU A 547 13.73 22.61 -13.57
CA LEU A 547 12.75 22.80 -14.64
C LEU A 547 13.07 22.04 -15.93
N ASP A 548 14.21 21.36 -15.99
CA ASP A 548 14.61 20.54 -17.17
C ASP A 548 13.89 19.16 -17.22
#